data_b84cfa95e8e283b3596226abd15da786
#
_entry.id   b84cfa95e8e283b3596226abd15da786
#
_cell.length_a   1.000
_cell.length_b   1.000
_cell.length_c   1.000
_cell.angle_alpha   90.00
_cell.angle_beta   90.00
_cell.angle_gamma   90.00
#
_symmetry.space_group_name_H-M   'P 1'
#
loop_
_entity.id
_entity.type
_entity.pdbx_description
1 polymer ?
#
loop_
_entity_poly.entity_id
_entity_poly.type
_entity_poly.pdbx_seq_one_letter_code
_entity_poly.pdbx_strand_id
1 'polypeptide(L)'
;MYQHKDIQGEPISLPVGKVVCIGRNYLDHIDEMKSEVPTEPLLFMKPKAALCDLTQPLVVPKERGECHNELEVAILLNKPLINADIDSVNDAIWGVGLALDLTLRDVQASLKAKGQPWERAKAFDLSC
;
A
#
# COMPACT_ATOMS: atom_id res chain seq x y z
N MET A 1 12.13 4.71 -13.20
CA MET A 1 10.68 4.90 -12.97
C MET A 1 10.05 3.52 -12.84
N TYR A 2 9.19 3.31 -11.83
CA TYR A 2 8.53 2.02 -11.62
C TYR A 2 7.66 1.59 -12.81
N GLN A 3 7.66 0.31 -13.12
CA GLN A 3 6.79 -0.34 -14.10
C GLN A 3 6.33 -1.68 -13.53
N HIS A 4 5.07 -2.02 -13.74
CA HIS A 4 4.56 -3.34 -13.36
C HIS A 4 5.29 -4.43 -14.15
N LYS A 5 5.61 -5.53 -13.48
CA LYS A 5 6.25 -6.71 -14.06
C LYS A 5 5.49 -7.96 -13.64
N ASP A 6 5.50 -8.96 -14.50
CA ASP A 6 5.00 -10.28 -14.16
C ASP A 6 6.03 -11.10 -13.36
N ILE A 7 5.69 -12.35 -13.03
CA ILE A 7 6.55 -13.24 -12.24
C ILE A 7 7.84 -13.65 -12.98
N GLN A 8 7.89 -13.51 -14.31
CA GLN A 8 9.07 -13.73 -15.12
C GLN A 8 9.96 -12.47 -15.21
N GLY A 9 9.47 -11.34 -14.69
CA GLY A 9 10.14 -10.05 -14.76
C GLY A 9 9.83 -9.25 -16.03
N GLU A 10 8.89 -9.72 -16.86
CA GLU A 10 8.51 -9.06 -18.09
C GLU A 10 7.58 -7.87 -17.81
N PRO A 11 7.77 -6.75 -18.51
CA PRO A 11 6.95 -5.56 -18.33
C PRO A 11 5.48 -5.80 -18.66
N ILE A 12 4.58 -5.38 -17.76
CA ILE A 12 3.13 -5.38 -17.97
C ILE A 12 2.73 -4.03 -18.55
N SER A 13 2.05 -4.04 -19.70
CA SER A 13 1.58 -2.82 -20.38
C SER A 13 0.29 -2.25 -19.76
N LEU A 14 0.34 -1.96 -18.45
CA LEU A 14 -0.71 -1.27 -17.72
C LEU A 14 -0.16 0.03 -17.14
N PRO A 15 -0.98 1.10 -17.08
CA PRO A 15 -0.55 2.36 -16.52
C PRO A 15 -0.32 2.23 -15.02
N VAL A 16 0.76 2.83 -14.53
CA VAL A 16 1.02 2.94 -13.10
C VAL A 16 0.21 4.11 -12.54
N GLY A 17 -0.75 3.80 -11.70
CA GLY A 17 -1.63 4.76 -11.05
C GLY A 17 -1.35 4.95 -9.56
N LYS A 18 -2.38 5.31 -8.81
CA LYS A 18 -2.37 5.34 -7.35
C LYS A 18 -2.48 3.93 -6.78
N VAL A 19 -1.97 3.74 -5.58
CA VAL A 19 -2.20 2.54 -4.77
C VAL A 19 -3.22 2.88 -3.70
N VAL A 20 -4.33 2.15 -3.65
CA VAL A 20 -5.32 2.25 -2.58
C VAL A 20 -5.01 1.15 -1.57
N CYS A 21 -4.76 1.54 -0.33
CA CYS A 21 -4.39 0.63 0.75
C CYS A 21 -5.52 0.51 1.76
N ILE A 22 -5.65 -0.67 2.36
CA ILE A 22 -6.65 -0.97 3.39
C ILE A 22 -5.91 -1.20 4.70
N GLY A 23 -6.02 -0.25 5.62
CA GLY A 23 -5.43 -0.37 6.94
C GLY A 23 -6.25 -1.27 7.88
N ARG A 24 -5.56 -1.93 8.84
CA ARG A 24 -6.18 -2.82 9.83
C ARG A 24 -7.01 -3.93 9.18
N ASN A 25 -6.48 -4.56 8.15
CA ASN A 25 -7.18 -5.59 7.38
C ASN A 25 -6.82 -7.03 7.81
N TYR A 26 -5.82 -7.20 8.67
CA TYR A 26 -5.37 -8.49 9.19
C TYR A 26 -5.64 -8.57 10.70
N LEU A 27 -6.41 -9.57 11.14
CA LEU A 27 -6.83 -9.71 12.55
C LEU A 27 -5.63 -9.82 13.50
N ASP A 28 -4.64 -10.62 13.16
CA ASP A 28 -3.43 -10.81 13.99
C ASP A 28 -2.70 -9.47 14.21
N HIS A 29 -2.59 -8.66 13.15
CA HIS A 29 -1.98 -7.34 13.24
C HIS A 29 -2.81 -6.35 14.09
N ILE A 30 -4.14 -6.44 14.03
CA ILE A 30 -5.04 -5.65 14.88
C ILE A 30 -4.81 -5.98 16.35
N ASP A 31 -4.68 -7.27 16.67
CA ASP A 31 -4.43 -7.75 18.05
C ASP A 31 -3.06 -7.30 18.55
N GLU A 32 -1.99 -7.44 17.74
CA GLU A 32 -0.64 -6.96 18.07
C GLU A 32 -0.62 -5.45 18.38
N MET A 33 -1.35 -4.67 17.60
CA MET A 33 -1.45 -3.22 17.75
C MET A 33 -2.45 -2.79 18.81
N LYS A 34 -3.15 -3.72 19.48
CA LYS A 34 -4.23 -3.46 20.45
C LYS A 34 -5.25 -2.44 19.90
N SER A 35 -5.59 -2.60 18.64
CA SER A 35 -6.51 -1.72 17.91
C SER A 35 -7.90 -2.34 17.84
N GLU A 36 -8.92 -1.51 17.67
CA GLU A 36 -10.28 -1.98 17.38
C GLU A 36 -10.38 -2.46 15.93
N VAL A 37 -11.19 -3.51 15.71
CA VAL A 37 -11.54 -3.96 14.36
C VAL A 37 -12.42 -2.88 13.73
N PRO A 38 -12.03 -2.32 12.57
CA PRO A 38 -12.82 -1.29 11.91
C PRO A 38 -14.18 -1.84 11.46
N THR A 39 -15.24 -1.06 11.62
CA THR A 39 -16.58 -1.38 11.09
C THR A 39 -16.70 -1.08 9.59
N GLU A 40 -15.82 -0.22 9.08
CA GLU A 40 -15.70 0.14 7.66
C GLU A 40 -14.23 0.06 7.23
N PRO A 41 -13.94 -0.15 5.94
CA PRO A 41 -12.57 -0.18 5.45
C PRO A 41 -11.84 1.13 5.75
N LEU A 42 -10.72 1.07 6.46
CA LEU A 42 -9.85 2.19 6.70
C LEU A 42 -8.93 2.38 5.50
N LEU A 43 -9.23 3.37 4.67
CA LEU A 43 -8.51 3.59 3.43
C LEU A 43 -7.43 4.67 3.58
N PHE A 44 -6.29 4.43 2.95
CA PHE A 44 -5.26 5.44 2.68
C PHE A 44 -4.64 5.20 1.32
N MET A 45 -3.84 6.12 0.82
CA MET A 45 -3.27 6.03 -0.52
C MET A 45 -1.77 6.23 -0.52
N LYS A 46 -1.10 5.52 -1.44
CA LYS A 46 0.26 5.82 -1.85
C LYS A 46 0.24 6.33 -3.29
N PRO A 47 0.94 7.44 -3.58
CA PRO A 47 1.04 7.98 -4.93
C PRO A 47 1.95 7.11 -5.80
N LYS A 48 1.89 7.30 -7.11
CA LYS A 48 2.82 6.65 -8.06
C LYS A 48 4.30 6.84 -7.68
N ALA A 49 4.66 7.99 -7.13
CA ALA A 49 6.03 8.28 -6.70
C ALA A 49 6.51 7.42 -5.51
N ALA A 50 5.58 6.81 -4.76
CA ALA A 50 5.92 5.89 -3.68
C ALA A 50 6.35 4.50 -4.17
N LEU A 51 6.03 4.14 -5.42
CA LEU A 51 6.30 2.82 -5.96
C LEU A 51 7.76 2.65 -6.38
N CYS A 52 8.35 1.53 -5.98
CA CYS A 52 9.67 1.10 -6.42
C CYS A 52 9.71 -0.40 -6.74
N ASP A 53 10.75 -0.82 -7.44
CA ASP A 53 10.96 -2.24 -7.76
C ASP A 53 11.68 -2.90 -6.58
N LEU A 54 11.11 -3.97 -6.01
CA LEU A 54 11.67 -4.74 -4.90
C LEU A 54 13.03 -5.39 -5.23
N THR A 55 13.42 -5.45 -6.50
CA THR A 55 14.76 -5.89 -6.89
C THR A 55 15.84 -4.83 -6.67
N GLN A 56 15.44 -3.62 -6.30
CA GLN A 56 16.34 -2.51 -5.99
C GLN A 56 16.48 -2.33 -4.48
N PRO A 57 17.63 -1.83 -3.99
CA PRO A 57 17.80 -1.51 -2.58
C PRO A 57 16.76 -0.49 -2.11
N LEU A 58 16.11 -0.79 -0.98
CA LEU A 58 15.20 0.15 -0.33
C LEU A 58 15.98 1.25 0.39
N VAL A 59 15.54 2.48 0.22
CA VAL A 59 16.08 3.64 0.93
C VAL A 59 15.14 4.04 2.06
N VAL A 60 15.58 3.76 3.29
CA VAL A 60 14.80 4.08 4.49
C VAL A 60 15.24 5.43 5.05
N PRO A 61 14.33 6.39 5.28
CA PRO A 61 14.65 7.68 5.88
C PRO A 61 15.01 7.53 7.37
N LYS A 62 16.31 7.42 7.68
CA LYS A 62 16.82 7.13 9.03
C LYS A 62 16.50 8.22 10.07
N GLU A 63 16.28 9.46 9.64
CA GLU A 63 16.07 10.62 10.53
C GLU A 63 14.61 10.79 10.98
N ARG A 64 13.72 9.87 10.56
CA ARG A 64 12.28 9.97 10.82
C ARG A 64 11.75 8.90 11.78
N GLY A 65 12.64 8.26 12.55
CA GLY A 65 12.30 7.19 13.49
C GLY A 65 12.24 5.81 12.81
N GLU A 66 11.53 4.89 13.42
CA GLU A 66 11.44 3.51 12.95
C GLU A 66 10.65 3.39 11.66
N CYS A 67 11.20 2.65 10.70
CA CYS A 67 10.50 2.25 9.49
C CYS A 67 10.16 0.75 9.56
N HIS A 68 8.86 0.46 9.57
CA HIS A 68 8.36 -0.91 9.54
C HIS A 68 8.08 -1.33 8.10
N ASN A 69 8.36 -2.59 7.78
CA ASN A 69 7.99 -3.23 6.54
C ASN A 69 6.72 -4.05 6.78
N GLU A 70 5.61 -3.59 6.27
CA GLU A 70 4.36 -4.33 6.31
C GLU A 70 4.20 -5.08 4.98
N LEU A 71 4.18 -6.42 5.03
CA LEU A 71 3.97 -7.26 3.84
C LEU A 71 2.48 -7.33 3.53
N GLU A 72 2.15 -7.01 2.29
CA GLU A 72 0.76 -6.89 1.83
C GLU A 72 0.50 -7.72 0.58
N VAL A 73 -0.75 -8.14 0.42
CA VAL A 73 -1.26 -8.69 -0.83
C VAL A 73 -1.64 -7.55 -1.76
N ALA A 74 -0.99 -7.46 -2.91
CA ALA A 74 -1.27 -6.45 -3.92
C ALA A 74 -2.15 -7.02 -5.03
N ILE A 75 -3.18 -6.29 -5.42
CA ILE A 75 -4.07 -6.64 -6.52
C ILE A 75 -3.89 -5.60 -7.63
N LEU A 76 -3.53 -6.06 -8.84
CA LEU A 76 -3.42 -5.22 -10.02
C LEU A 76 -4.70 -5.27 -10.82
N LEU A 77 -5.27 -4.10 -11.10
CA LEU A 77 -6.49 -3.95 -11.89
C LEU A 77 -6.15 -3.49 -13.32
N ASN A 78 -6.83 -4.04 -14.31
CA ASN A 78 -6.65 -3.71 -15.74
C ASN A 78 -7.77 -2.87 -16.34
N LYS A 79 -8.79 -2.52 -15.54
CA LYS A 79 -9.93 -1.72 -15.98
C LYS A 79 -10.23 -0.62 -14.96
N PRO A 80 -10.73 0.55 -15.40
CA PRO A 80 -11.28 1.54 -14.48
C PRO A 80 -12.56 1.01 -13.84
N LEU A 81 -12.73 1.24 -12.54
CA LEU A 81 -13.91 0.84 -11.78
C LEU A 81 -14.55 2.09 -11.16
N ILE A 82 -15.86 2.29 -11.42
CA ILE A 82 -16.66 3.39 -10.85
C ILE A 82 -18.01 2.81 -10.44
N ASN A 83 -18.32 2.81 -9.14
CA ASN A 83 -19.55 2.21 -8.59
C ASN A 83 -19.82 0.80 -9.15
N ALA A 84 -18.75 0.01 -9.21
CA ALA A 84 -18.76 -1.30 -9.83
C ALA A 84 -19.41 -2.35 -8.91
N ASP A 85 -20.13 -3.29 -9.50
CA ASP A 85 -20.58 -4.51 -8.83
C ASP A 85 -19.42 -5.52 -8.66
N ILE A 86 -19.66 -6.56 -7.88
CA ILE A 86 -18.64 -7.56 -7.54
C ILE A 86 -18.12 -8.32 -8.78
N ASP A 87 -18.97 -8.58 -9.74
CA ASP A 87 -18.59 -9.31 -10.96
C ASP A 87 -17.66 -8.44 -11.82
N SER A 88 -17.98 -7.17 -11.98
CA SER A 88 -17.13 -6.20 -12.68
C SER A 88 -15.76 -6.02 -11.98
N VAL A 89 -15.73 -6.08 -10.65
CA VAL A 89 -14.48 -6.03 -9.89
C VAL A 89 -13.64 -7.29 -10.14
N ASN A 90 -14.26 -8.47 -10.08
CA ASN A 90 -13.58 -9.74 -10.35
C ASN A 90 -12.98 -9.78 -11.77
N ASP A 91 -13.73 -9.31 -12.76
CA ASP A 91 -13.29 -9.22 -14.15
C ASP A 91 -12.16 -8.20 -14.39
N ALA A 92 -11.99 -7.26 -13.47
CA ALA A 92 -10.95 -6.25 -13.56
C ALA A 92 -9.62 -6.68 -12.92
N ILE A 93 -9.58 -7.79 -12.19
CA ILE A 93 -8.34 -8.28 -11.59
C ILE A 93 -7.44 -8.85 -12.68
N TRP A 94 -6.30 -8.18 -12.93
CA TRP A 94 -5.28 -8.67 -13.85
C TRP A 94 -4.38 -9.71 -13.19
N GLY A 95 -4.04 -9.48 -11.92
CA GLY A 95 -3.18 -10.38 -11.18
C GLY A 95 -3.02 -9.99 -9.73
N VAL A 96 -2.37 -10.88 -8.98
CA VAL A 96 -2.10 -10.75 -7.55
C VAL A 96 -0.62 -10.90 -7.31
N GLY A 97 -0.06 -10.11 -6.41
CA GLY A 97 1.35 -10.15 -6.05
C GLY A 97 1.56 -9.77 -4.59
N LEU A 98 2.80 -9.54 -4.23
CA LEU A 98 3.19 -9.05 -2.91
C LEU A 98 3.77 -7.64 -3.03
N ALA A 99 3.52 -6.82 -2.03
CA ALA A 99 4.08 -5.49 -1.90
C ALA A 99 4.55 -5.25 -0.46
N LEU A 100 5.43 -4.27 -0.28
CA LEU A 100 5.79 -3.77 1.04
C LEU A 100 5.12 -2.41 1.24
N ASP A 101 4.35 -2.26 2.32
CA ASP A 101 3.87 -0.98 2.79
C ASP A 101 4.86 -0.45 3.84
N LEU A 102 5.90 0.26 3.39
CA LEU A 102 6.85 0.88 4.30
C LEU A 102 6.17 1.98 5.11
N THR A 103 6.32 1.89 6.42
CA THR A 103 5.62 2.76 7.37
C THR A 103 6.59 3.39 8.34
N LEU A 104 6.65 4.72 8.39
CA LEU A 104 7.34 5.46 9.43
C LEU A 104 6.49 5.44 10.70
N ARG A 105 6.76 4.47 11.57
CA ARG A 105 5.89 4.13 12.70
C ARG A 105 5.70 5.26 13.70
N ASP A 106 6.78 5.92 14.08
CA ASP A 106 6.72 7.04 15.02
C ASP A 106 5.94 8.23 14.45
N VAL A 107 6.14 8.51 13.16
CA VAL A 107 5.38 9.56 12.46
C VAL A 107 3.90 9.20 12.41
N GLN A 108 3.56 7.95 12.09
CA GLN A 108 2.16 7.49 12.07
C GLN A 108 1.51 7.61 13.45
N ALA A 109 2.19 7.21 14.51
CA ALA A 109 1.67 7.32 15.88
C ALA A 109 1.36 8.79 16.25
N SER A 110 2.28 9.70 15.91
CA SER A 110 2.07 11.14 16.11
C SER A 110 0.88 11.68 15.31
N LEU A 111 0.72 11.26 14.06
CA LEU A 111 -0.40 11.69 13.20
C LEU A 111 -1.73 11.15 13.73
N LYS A 112 -1.79 9.88 14.15
CA LYS A 112 -2.97 9.27 14.76
C LYS A 112 -3.41 10.03 16.01
N ALA A 113 -2.48 10.35 16.91
CA ALA A 113 -2.77 11.08 18.14
C ALA A 113 -3.36 12.48 17.90
N LYS A 114 -3.07 13.07 16.73
CA LYS A 114 -3.57 14.40 16.33
C LYS A 114 -4.77 14.35 15.39
N GLY A 115 -5.27 13.16 15.04
CA GLY A 115 -6.33 13.00 14.06
C GLY A 115 -5.96 13.49 12.66
N GLN A 116 -4.68 13.43 12.30
CA GLN A 116 -4.16 13.90 11.01
C GLN A 116 -4.03 12.76 10.00
N PRO A 117 -4.09 13.05 8.68
CA PRO A 117 -3.87 12.09 7.62
C PRO A 117 -2.49 11.42 7.69
N TRP A 118 -2.38 10.21 7.13
CA TRP A 118 -1.20 9.35 7.29
C TRP A 118 -0.16 9.48 6.18
N GLU A 119 -0.37 10.32 5.18
CA GLU A 119 0.48 10.43 3.99
C GLU A 119 1.96 10.66 4.34
N ARG A 120 2.25 11.46 5.38
CA ARG A 120 3.63 11.70 5.82
C ARG A 120 4.34 10.46 6.35
N ALA A 121 3.56 9.48 6.82
CA ALA A 121 4.07 8.21 7.35
C ALA A 121 4.04 7.08 6.31
N LYS A 122 3.15 7.15 5.34
CA LYS A 122 2.80 6.06 4.42
C LYS A 122 3.12 6.36 2.95
N ALA A 123 3.19 7.64 2.54
CA ALA A 123 3.27 8.04 1.15
C ALA A 123 4.58 8.77 0.79
N PHE A 124 5.67 8.47 1.50
CA PHE A 124 6.99 8.98 1.14
C PHE A 124 7.57 8.23 -0.07
N ASP A 125 8.53 8.86 -0.76
CA ASP A 125 9.14 8.28 -1.96
C ASP A 125 9.72 6.89 -1.67
N LEU A 126 9.48 5.95 -2.58
CA LEU A 126 9.93 4.55 -2.50
C LEU A 126 9.37 3.77 -1.30
N SER A 127 8.19 4.15 -0.79
CA SER A 127 7.56 3.50 0.36
C SER A 127 6.67 2.30 0.00
N CYS A 128 6.63 1.89 -1.27
CA CYS A 128 5.81 0.77 -1.74
C CYS A 128 6.51 -0.05 -2.81
#